data_143bb205fe29d0f8302f982f5c0a95b8
#
_entry.id   143bb205fe29d0f8302f982f5c0a95b8
#
_cell.length_a   1.000
_cell.length_b   1.000
_cell.length_c   1.000
_cell.angle_alpha   90.00
_cell.angle_beta   90.00
_cell.angle_gamma   90.00
#
_symmetry.space_group_name_H-M   'P 1'
#
loop_
_entity.id
_entity.type
_entity.pdbx_description
1 polymer ?
#
loop_
_entity_poly.entity_id
_entity_poly.type
_entity_poly.pdbx_seq_one_letter_code
_entity_poly.pdbx_strand_id
1 'polypeptide(L)'
;MQLEGGNIFSKVDKESVNHSLFCYIYFVEFLKILYMTDFEKFAREKRVSSLALDDYVQAGYINPTILEERKMNVTQMDVFSRLMQERIIFLGTDIDSDVANIINAQLLWLESMSNDEITMMINSPGGVCYDGLSIIDTMNYIASPVATQCVGMAASMGAVILSSGEKGHRYALPHSRVMIHQPMGGARGQATDILIEAEQIKILKNELCGILAETSGQPIEKVLEDCERDHWMIAAEAKEYGIIDDIIKKKK
;
A
#
# COMPACT_ATOMS: atom_id res chain seq x y z
N MET A 1 -16.18 65.45 -31.31
CA MET A 1 -17.16 64.52 -30.75
C MET A 1 -16.35 63.44 -30.06
N GLN A 2 -16.07 63.64 -28.75
CA GLN A 2 -15.29 62.75 -27.90
C GLN A 2 -16.25 61.70 -27.31
N LEU A 3 -15.91 60.43 -27.46
CA LEU A 3 -16.58 59.34 -26.77
C LEU A 3 -15.78 59.01 -25.51
N GLU A 4 -16.39 59.26 -24.37
CA GLU A 4 -15.86 58.90 -23.05
C GLU A 4 -15.98 57.37 -22.84
N GLY A 5 -14.83 56.76 -22.59
CA GLY A 5 -14.75 55.35 -22.20
C GLY A 5 -15.05 55.19 -20.69
N GLY A 6 -16.28 54.80 -20.38
CA GLY A 6 -16.66 54.48 -19.00
C GLY A 6 -16.11 53.09 -18.59
N ASN A 7 -15.36 53.08 -17.51
CA ASN A 7 -14.73 51.93 -16.90
C ASN A 7 -15.78 51.07 -16.15
N ILE A 8 -16.16 49.89 -16.69
CA ILE A 8 -17.25 49.04 -16.18
C ILE A 8 -16.79 48.13 -15.02
N PHE A 9 -15.54 48.22 -14.57
CA PHE A 9 -14.99 47.33 -13.55
C PHE A 9 -14.94 47.87 -12.10
N SER A 10 -15.71 48.88 -11.76
CA SER A 10 -15.60 49.51 -10.43
C SER A 10 -16.80 49.30 -9.52
N LYS A 11 -17.39 48.11 -9.41
CA LYS A 11 -18.25 47.73 -8.26
C LYS A 11 -18.55 46.26 -8.27
N VAL A 12 -17.55 45.41 -8.05
CA VAL A 12 -17.80 44.05 -7.58
C VAL A 12 -17.58 44.10 -6.06
N ASP A 13 -18.66 43.97 -5.33
CA ASP A 13 -18.67 44.02 -3.88
C ASP A 13 -17.88 42.79 -3.33
N LYS A 14 -16.84 43.07 -2.54
CA LYS A 14 -15.95 42.01 -2.00
C LYS A 14 -16.70 40.98 -1.15
N GLU A 15 -17.86 41.31 -0.60
CA GLU A 15 -18.72 40.40 0.16
C GLU A 15 -19.45 39.40 -0.76
N SER A 16 -19.88 39.80 -1.95
CA SER A 16 -20.55 38.92 -2.92
C SER A 16 -19.58 37.90 -3.55
N VAL A 17 -18.30 38.31 -3.75
CA VAL A 17 -17.26 37.41 -4.27
C VAL A 17 -16.91 36.32 -3.23
N ASN A 18 -16.84 36.70 -1.95
CA ASN A 18 -16.58 35.75 -0.87
C ASN A 18 -17.73 34.75 -0.73
N HIS A 19 -18.98 35.15 -0.85
CA HIS A 19 -20.13 34.28 -0.75
C HIS A 19 -20.22 33.30 -1.92
N SER A 20 -19.94 33.77 -3.15
CA SER A 20 -19.89 32.94 -4.34
C SER A 20 -18.72 31.91 -4.29
N LEU A 21 -17.54 32.33 -3.81
CA LEU A 21 -16.39 31.45 -3.63
C LEU A 21 -16.65 30.41 -2.53
N PHE A 22 -17.31 30.80 -1.44
CA PHE A 22 -17.70 29.89 -0.36
C PHE A 22 -18.72 28.85 -0.87
N CYS A 23 -19.75 29.29 -1.60
CA CYS A 23 -20.71 28.37 -2.21
C CYS A 23 -20.05 27.44 -3.23
N TYR A 24 -19.08 27.91 -4.01
CA TYR A 24 -18.35 27.09 -4.96
C TYR A 24 -17.46 26.05 -4.25
N ILE A 25 -16.76 26.45 -3.20
CA ILE A 25 -15.94 25.51 -2.38
C ILE A 25 -16.83 24.45 -1.72
N TYR A 26 -17.97 24.84 -1.12
CA TYR A 26 -18.91 23.87 -0.56
C TYR A 26 -19.53 22.97 -1.62
N PHE A 27 -19.82 23.47 -2.81
CA PHE A 27 -20.33 22.66 -3.91
C PHE A 27 -19.28 21.66 -4.44
N VAL A 28 -18.03 22.08 -4.57
CA VAL A 28 -16.92 21.18 -4.96
C VAL A 28 -16.65 20.10 -3.89
N GLU A 29 -16.66 20.48 -2.60
CA GLU A 29 -16.55 19.53 -1.49
C GLU A 29 -17.76 18.59 -1.44
N PHE A 30 -18.97 19.09 -1.66
CA PHE A 30 -20.16 18.26 -1.75
C PHE A 30 -20.11 17.28 -2.93
N LEU A 31 -19.64 17.72 -4.10
CA LEU A 31 -19.43 16.84 -5.25
C LEU A 31 -18.34 15.79 -4.96
N LYS A 32 -17.23 16.15 -4.32
CA LYS A 32 -16.22 15.19 -3.88
C LYS A 32 -16.83 14.10 -2.99
N ILE A 33 -17.67 14.49 -2.01
CA ILE A 33 -18.34 13.53 -1.12
C ILE A 33 -19.33 12.65 -1.89
N LEU A 34 -20.04 13.21 -2.88
CA LEU A 34 -21.02 12.49 -3.68
C LEU A 34 -20.38 11.43 -4.60
N TYR A 35 -19.14 11.68 -5.05
CA TYR A 35 -18.38 10.79 -5.95
C TYR A 35 -17.27 10.01 -5.24
N MET A 36 -17.24 10.03 -3.90
CA MET A 36 -16.30 9.22 -3.14
C MET A 36 -16.54 7.72 -3.33
N THR A 37 -15.47 6.99 -3.54
CA THR A 37 -15.49 5.52 -3.53
C THR A 37 -15.94 5.00 -2.17
N ASP A 38 -16.42 3.77 -2.10
CA ASP A 38 -16.84 3.18 -0.83
C ASP A 38 -15.65 3.03 0.13
N PHE A 39 -14.45 2.82 -0.40
CA PHE A 39 -13.21 2.81 0.37
C PHE A 39 -12.86 4.18 0.95
N GLU A 40 -12.96 5.25 0.17
CA GLU A 40 -12.74 6.62 0.67
C GLU A 40 -13.74 7.00 1.76
N LYS A 41 -15.01 6.60 1.62
CA LYS A 41 -16.03 6.80 2.66
C LYS A 41 -15.66 6.06 3.94
N PHE A 42 -15.28 4.79 3.84
CA PHE A 42 -14.83 3.98 4.96
C PHE A 42 -13.59 4.59 5.64
N ALA A 43 -12.58 4.96 4.87
CA ALA A 43 -11.35 5.57 5.40
C ALA A 43 -11.63 6.87 6.15
N ARG A 44 -12.54 7.72 5.65
CA ARG A 44 -12.98 8.95 6.35
C ARG A 44 -13.76 8.63 7.63
N GLU A 45 -14.65 7.65 7.62
CA GLU A 45 -15.37 7.19 8.82
C GLU A 45 -14.41 6.69 9.90
N LYS A 46 -13.35 6.00 9.50
CA LYS A 46 -12.29 5.50 10.41
C LYS A 46 -11.20 6.52 10.72
N ARG A 47 -11.35 7.78 10.26
CA ARG A 47 -10.40 8.88 10.47
C ARG A 47 -8.99 8.64 9.90
N VAL A 48 -8.88 7.84 8.84
CA VAL A 48 -7.65 7.76 8.05
C VAL A 48 -7.40 9.12 7.41
N SER A 49 -6.15 9.58 7.37
CA SER A 49 -5.80 10.89 6.82
C SER A 49 -6.27 11.04 5.37
N SER A 50 -7.02 12.12 5.08
CA SER A 50 -7.48 12.38 3.71
C SER A 50 -6.33 12.67 2.74
N LEU A 51 -5.21 13.22 3.25
CA LEU A 51 -3.99 13.45 2.46
C LEU A 51 -3.37 12.12 2.03
N ALA A 52 -3.26 11.15 2.94
CA ALA A 52 -2.79 9.81 2.62
C ALA A 52 -3.63 9.14 1.53
N LEU A 53 -4.94 9.34 1.57
CA LEU A 53 -5.87 8.80 0.57
C LEU A 53 -5.70 9.48 -0.78
N ASP A 54 -5.60 10.81 -0.81
CA ASP A 54 -5.41 11.59 -2.03
C ASP A 54 -4.06 11.27 -2.67
N ASP A 55 -3.00 11.09 -1.89
CA ASP A 55 -1.67 10.71 -2.37
C ASP A 55 -1.65 9.29 -2.92
N TYR A 56 -2.32 8.33 -2.28
CA TYR A 56 -2.48 6.97 -2.78
C TYR A 56 -3.24 6.93 -4.12
N VAL A 57 -4.28 7.74 -4.26
CA VAL A 57 -5.04 7.89 -5.51
C VAL A 57 -4.24 8.67 -6.56
N GLN A 58 -3.42 9.65 -6.16
CA GLN A 58 -2.58 10.46 -7.06
C GLN A 58 -1.24 9.81 -7.42
N ALA A 59 -0.78 8.79 -6.68
CA ALA A 59 0.48 8.07 -6.93
C ALA A 59 0.55 7.33 -8.30
N GLY A 60 -0.15 7.87 -9.29
CA GLY A 60 -0.08 7.43 -10.69
C GLY A 60 -0.93 6.20 -11.00
N TYR A 61 -1.75 5.75 -10.08
CA TYR A 61 -2.75 4.73 -10.38
C TYR A 61 -3.85 5.36 -11.21
N ILE A 62 -3.94 4.97 -12.47
CA ILE A 62 -5.17 5.10 -13.23
C ILE A 62 -6.17 4.20 -12.53
N ASN A 63 -7.08 4.79 -11.75
CA ASN A 63 -8.14 4.06 -11.06
C ASN A 63 -9.38 3.98 -11.98
N PRO A 64 -9.47 2.96 -12.86
CA PRO A 64 -10.56 2.88 -13.81
C PRO A 64 -11.86 2.60 -13.07
N THR A 65 -12.88 3.38 -13.39
CA THR A 65 -14.21 3.23 -12.81
C THR A 65 -15.02 2.20 -13.60
N ILE A 66 -15.72 1.33 -12.90
CA ILE A 66 -16.68 0.36 -13.46
C ILE A 66 -18.11 0.72 -13.04
N LEU A 67 -19.06 0.38 -13.90
CA LEU A 67 -20.49 0.44 -13.58
C LEU A 67 -20.97 -0.99 -13.29
N GLU A 68 -21.43 -1.23 -12.07
CA GLU A 68 -22.03 -2.52 -11.69
C GLU A 68 -23.55 -2.36 -11.61
N GLU A 69 -24.29 -3.06 -12.48
CA GLU A 69 -25.75 -3.14 -12.42
C GLU A 69 -26.15 -4.27 -11.45
N ARG A 70 -26.69 -3.91 -10.31
CA ARG A 70 -27.43 -4.83 -9.45
C ARG A 70 -28.94 -4.56 -9.63
N LYS A 71 -29.76 -5.59 -9.57
CA LYS A 71 -31.19 -5.68 -9.98
C LYS A 71 -32.09 -4.45 -9.76
N MET A 72 -31.69 -3.38 -9.12
CA MET A 72 -32.43 -2.11 -8.97
C MET A 72 -31.57 -0.85 -8.81
N ASN A 73 -30.22 -0.95 -8.78
CA ASN A 73 -29.33 0.20 -8.62
C ASN A 73 -28.06 0.04 -9.47
N VAL A 74 -27.69 1.09 -10.19
CA VAL A 74 -26.38 1.22 -10.82
C VAL A 74 -25.47 1.90 -9.79
N THR A 75 -24.40 1.21 -9.37
CA THR A 75 -23.39 1.77 -8.45
C THR A 75 -22.10 1.98 -9.22
N GLN A 76 -21.60 3.21 -9.21
CA GLN A 76 -20.27 3.51 -9.72
C GLN A 76 -19.24 3.15 -8.63
N MET A 77 -18.25 2.34 -8.99
CA MET A 77 -17.22 1.85 -8.09
C MET A 77 -15.88 1.85 -8.82
N ASP A 78 -14.79 2.17 -8.12
CA ASP A 78 -13.46 2.00 -8.67
C ASP A 78 -13.04 0.52 -8.65
N VAL A 79 -12.07 0.16 -9.51
CA VAL A 79 -11.66 -1.23 -9.69
C VAL A 79 -11.03 -1.80 -8.42
N PHE A 80 -10.26 -1.02 -7.66
CA PHE A 80 -9.65 -1.51 -6.42
C PHE A 80 -10.70 -1.79 -5.35
N SER A 81 -11.69 -0.91 -5.19
CA SER A 81 -12.85 -1.16 -4.32
C SER A 81 -13.63 -2.40 -4.74
N ARG A 82 -13.79 -2.64 -6.05
CA ARG A 82 -14.45 -3.85 -6.55
C ARG A 82 -13.64 -5.12 -6.25
N LEU A 83 -12.33 -5.08 -6.44
CA LEU A 83 -11.44 -6.20 -6.11
C LEU A 83 -11.40 -6.46 -4.61
N MET A 84 -11.43 -5.41 -3.79
CA MET A 84 -11.48 -5.54 -2.34
C MET A 84 -12.76 -6.24 -1.86
N GLN A 85 -13.90 -6.11 -2.56
CA GLN A 85 -15.09 -6.92 -2.27
C GLN A 85 -14.88 -8.42 -2.53
N GLU A 86 -13.97 -8.78 -3.43
CA GLU A 86 -13.50 -10.17 -3.64
C GLU A 86 -12.30 -10.52 -2.74
N ARG A 87 -12.05 -9.72 -1.72
CA ARG A 87 -10.96 -9.87 -0.75
C ARG A 87 -9.56 -9.82 -1.37
N ILE A 88 -9.40 -9.04 -2.45
CA ILE A 88 -8.12 -8.83 -3.13
C ILE A 88 -7.68 -7.39 -2.87
N ILE A 89 -6.49 -7.22 -2.28
CA ILE A 89 -5.85 -5.93 -2.02
C ILE A 89 -4.51 -5.82 -2.74
N PHE A 90 -4.01 -4.60 -2.93
CA PHE A 90 -2.78 -4.35 -3.68
C PHE A 90 -1.78 -3.56 -2.84
N LEU A 91 -0.56 -4.11 -2.73
CA LEU A 91 0.64 -3.40 -2.34
C LEU A 91 1.47 -3.16 -3.62
N GLY A 92 1.19 -2.06 -4.32
CA GLY A 92 1.66 -1.81 -5.69
C GLY A 92 2.66 -0.66 -5.82
N THR A 93 3.24 -0.19 -4.72
CA THR A 93 4.15 0.97 -4.70
C THR A 93 5.21 0.81 -3.60
N ASP A 94 6.02 1.86 -3.39
CA ASP A 94 6.92 1.97 -2.24
C ASP A 94 6.12 1.90 -0.93
N ILE A 95 6.73 1.33 0.11
CA ILE A 95 6.12 1.20 1.44
C ILE A 95 6.54 2.41 2.27
N ASP A 96 5.57 3.23 2.58
CA ASP A 96 5.65 4.35 3.52
C ASP A 96 4.50 4.28 4.53
N SER A 97 4.45 5.25 5.44
CA SER A 97 3.44 5.28 6.50
C SER A 97 2.01 5.38 5.97
N ASP A 98 1.80 6.07 4.85
CA ASP A 98 0.49 6.25 4.26
C ASP A 98 -0.01 4.96 3.62
N VAL A 99 0.85 4.31 2.83
CA VAL A 99 0.57 3.00 2.23
C VAL A 99 0.33 1.94 3.30
N ALA A 100 1.17 1.89 4.34
CA ALA A 100 1.01 0.94 5.44
C ALA A 100 -0.32 1.13 6.17
N ASN A 101 -0.69 2.37 6.48
CA ASN A 101 -1.96 2.69 7.11
C ASN A 101 -3.17 2.25 6.25
N ILE A 102 -3.09 2.44 4.94
CA ILE A 102 -4.16 2.01 4.01
C ILE A 102 -4.26 0.48 3.98
N ILE A 103 -3.15 -0.23 3.82
CA ILE A 103 -3.14 -1.69 3.79
C ILE A 103 -3.64 -2.26 5.13
N ASN A 104 -3.18 -1.74 6.27
CA ASN A 104 -3.65 -2.15 7.57
C ASN A 104 -5.17 -1.90 7.75
N ALA A 105 -5.68 -0.76 7.29
CA ALA A 105 -7.11 -0.47 7.34
C ALA A 105 -7.92 -1.43 6.45
N GLN A 106 -7.40 -1.79 5.26
CA GLN A 106 -8.05 -2.76 4.38
C GLN A 106 -8.08 -4.16 5.01
N LEU A 107 -6.97 -4.63 5.59
CA LEU A 107 -6.91 -5.91 6.29
C LEU A 107 -7.92 -5.98 7.44
N LEU A 108 -7.94 -4.97 8.31
CA LEU A 108 -8.87 -4.90 9.44
C LEU A 108 -10.33 -4.79 9.00
N TRP A 109 -10.62 -4.08 7.91
CA TRP A 109 -11.96 -3.99 7.37
C TRP A 109 -12.43 -5.33 6.80
N LEU A 110 -11.58 -6.01 6.02
CA LEU A 110 -11.89 -7.33 5.47
C LEU A 110 -12.10 -8.37 6.57
N GLU A 111 -11.26 -8.35 7.61
CA GLU A 111 -11.45 -9.16 8.82
C GLU A 111 -12.83 -8.94 9.47
N SER A 112 -13.28 -7.68 9.54
CA SER A 112 -14.58 -7.35 10.15
C SER A 112 -15.78 -7.88 9.35
N MET A 113 -15.59 -8.26 8.08
CA MET A 113 -16.65 -8.79 7.21
C MET A 113 -16.76 -10.32 7.27
N SER A 114 -15.64 -11.02 7.25
CA SER A 114 -15.54 -12.48 7.41
C SER A 114 -14.08 -12.88 7.67
N ASN A 115 -13.86 -14.11 8.13
CA ASN A 115 -12.54 -14.68 8.35
C ASN A 115 -12.06 -15.52 7.13
N ASP A 116 -12.63 -15.29 5.95
CA ASP A 116 -12.17 -15.94 4.73
C ASP A 116 -10.77 -15.41 4.34
N GLU A 117 -10.08 -16.13 3.47
CA GLU A 117 -8.75 -15.76 2.97
C GLU A 117 -8.76 -14.39 2.28
N ILE A 118 -7.74 -13.58 2.57
CA ILE A 118 -7.46 -12.30 1.90
C ILE A 118 -6.26 -12.53 0.96
N THR A 119 -6.34 -12.07 -0.28
CA THR A 119 -5.22 -12.13 -1.23
C THR A 119 -4.56 -10.76 -1.34
N MET A 120 -3.29 -10.65 -0.97
CA MET A 120 -2.48 -9.45 -1.17
C MET A 120 -1.61 -9.59 -2.41
N MET A 121 -1.89 -8.78 -3.44
CA MET A 121 -1.09 -8.67 -4.66
C MET A 121 0.07 -7.72 -4.42
N ILE A 122 1.32 -8.17 -4.62
CA ILE A 122 2.52 -7.40 -4.32
C ILE A 122 3.28 -7.07 -5.60
N ASN A 123 3.49 -5.77 -5.83
CA ASN A 123 4.39 -5.22 -6.84
C ASN A 123 5.11 -4.01 -6.25
N SER A 124 6.06 -4.26 -5.35
CA SER A 124 6.68 -3.23 -4.53
C SER A 124 8.21 -3.37 -4.52
N PRO A 125 8.95 -2.27 -4.63
CA PRO A 125 10.41 -2.26 -4.42
C PRO A 125 10.80 -2.34 -2.93
N GLY A 126 9.83 -2.32 -2.01
CA GLY A 126 10.04 -2.21 -0.57
C GLY A 126 9.87 -0.79 -0.07
N GLY A 127 10.50 -0.44 1.03
CA GLY A 127 10.42 0.89 1.64
C GLY A 127 10.76 0.88 3.12
N VAL A 128 10.05 1.68 3.92
CA VAL A 128 10.33 1.88 5.34
C VAL A 128 10.08 0.60 6.14
N CYS A 129 11.08 0.15 6.88
CA CYS A 129 11.03 -1.12 7.61
C CYS A 129 9.92 -1.16 8.67
N TYR A 130 9.76 -0.10 9.46
CA TYR A 130 8.73 -0.06 10.50
C TYR A 130 7.31 -0.07 9.91
N ASP A 131 7.11 0.58 8.78
CA ASP A 131 5.83 0.58 8.08
C ASP A 131 5.50 -0.81 7.53
N GLY A 132 6.50 -1.49 6.96
CA GLY A 132 6.33 -2.88 6.52
C GLY A 132 6.13 -3.87 7.67
N LEU A 133 6.81 -3.70 8.81
CA LEU A 133 6.58 -4.51 10.01
C LEU A 133 5.16 -4.32 10.53
N SER A 134 4.61 -3.10 10.49
CA SER A 134 3.22 -2.86 10.88
C SER A 134 2.20 -3.62 10.02
N ILE A 135 2.49 -3.80 8.73
CA ILE A 135 1.67 -4.62 7.82
C ILE A 135 1.77 -6.10 8.23
N ILE A 136 2.99 -6.61 8.47
CA ILE A 136 3.22 -8.00 8.90
C ILE A 136 2.52 -8.28 10.23
N ASP A 137 2.65 -7.39 11.20
CA ASP A 137 1.99 -7.51 12.50
C ASP A 137 0.46 -7.54 12.34
N THR A 138 -0.10 -6.71 11.45
CA THR A 138 -1.54 -6.72 11.16
C THR A 138 -1.96 -8.02 10.51
N MET A 139 -1.20 -8.55 9.53
CA MET A 139 -1.45 -9.86 8.91
C MET A 139 -1.47 -10.98 9.96
N ASN A 140 -0.54 -10.95 10.91
CA ASN A 140 -0.46 -11.95 11.99
C ASN A 140 -1.53 -11.76 13.08
N TYR A 141 -2.03 -10.54 13.27
CA TYR A 141 -3.03 -10.23 14.29
C TYR A 141 -4.44 -10.66 13.91
N ILE A 142 -4.81 -10.54 12.64
CA ILE A 142 -6.14 -10.91 12.14
C ILE A 142 -6.31 -12.43 12.06
N ALA A 143 -7.55 -12.90 12.19
CA ALA A 143 -7.85 -14.34 12.06
C ALA A 143 -7.99 -14.81 10.59
N SER A 144 -8.24 -13.88 9.67
CA SER A 144 -8.27 -14.18 8.23
C SER A 144 -6.87 -14.55 7.74
N PRO A 145 -6.67 -15.71 7.09
CA PRO A 145 -5.38 -16.02 6.47
C PRO A 145 -5.09 -15.04 5.33
N VAL A 146 -3.85 -14.57 5.23
CA VAL A 146 -3.44 -13.66 4.17
C VAL A 146 -2.55 -14.39 3.17
N ALA A 147 -3.10 -14.73 2.02
CA ALA A 147 -2.34 -15.21 0.89
C ALA A 147 -1.58 -14.05 0.24
N THR A 148 -0.31 -14.26 -0.12
CA THR A 148 0.52 -13.25 -0.77
C THR A 148 0.90 -13.68 -2.18
N GLN A 149 0.86 -12.74 -3.13
CA GLN A 149 1.18 -13.04 -4.53
C GLN A 149 2.05 -11.94 -5.17
N CYS A 150 3.27 -12.27 -5.52
CA CYS A 150 4.15 -11.38 -6.29
C CYS A 150 3.69 -11.30 -7.76
N VAL A 151 3.36 -10.10 -8.23
CA VAL A 151 2.84 -9.83 -9.60
C VAL A 151 3.75 -8.90 -10.41
N GLY A 152 5.02 -8.94 -10.20
CA GLY A 152 6.02 -8.13 -10.87
C GLY A 152 7.30 -8.19 -10.08
N MET A 153 7.36 -7.44 -8.99
CA MET A 153 8.52 -7.40 -8.11
C MET A 153 8.07 -7.39 -6.64
N ALA A 154 8.79 -8.13 -5.82
CA ALA A 154 8.75 -8.01 -4.38
C ALA A 154 10.19 -7.88 -3.90
N ALA A 155 10.64 -6.66 -3.61
CA ALA A 155 12.01 -6.39 -3.22
C ALA A 155 12.08 -5.80 -1.81
N SER A 156 13.22 -6.04 -1.12
CA SER A 156 13.48 -5.47 0.21
C SER A 156 12.33 -5.79 1.18
N MET A 157 11.73 -4.80 1.82
CA MET A 157 10.58 -4.98 2.71
C MET A 157 9.39 -5.67 2.02
N GLY A 158 9.20 -5.47 0.70
CA GLY A 158 8.18 -6.17 -0.09
C GLY A 158 8.41 -7.69 -0.15
N ALA A 159 9.67 -8.16 -0.14
CA ALA A 159 10.00 -9.58 -0.08
C ALA A 159 9.73 -10.16 1.32
N VAL A 160 9.96 -9.40 2.37
CA VAL A 160 9.64 -9.82 3.75
C VAL A 160 8.14 -9.98 3.92
N ILE A 161 7.33 -9.02 3.44
CA ILE A 161 5.86 -9.12 3.46
C ILE A 161 5.39 -10.33 2.61
N LEU A 162 5.96 -10.54 1.41
CA LEU A 162 5.64 -11.70 0.57
C LEU A 162 5.86 -13.01 1.32
N SER A 163 7.00 -13.15 1.99
CA SER A 163 7.35 -14.36 2.73
C SER A 163 6.50 -14.58 3.99
N SER A 164 5.94 -13.49 4.54
CA SER A 164 5.10 -13.50 5.76
C SER A 164 3.64 -13.85 5.50
N GLY A 165 3.25 -14.14 4.26
CA GLY A 165 1.93 -14.67 3.94
C GLY A 165 1.67 -16.04 4.55
N GLU A 166 0.40 -16.46 4.57
CA GLU A 166 -0.02 -17.77 5.08
C GLU A 166 0.76 -18.89 4.40
N LYS A 167 1.34 -19.80 5.18
CA LYS A 167 2.18 -20.88 4.67
C LYS A 167 1.37 -21.83 3.78
N GLY A 168 1.88 -22.10 2.60
CA GLY A 168 1.18 -22.83 1.54
C GLY A 168 0.40 -21.91 0.58
N HIS A 169 0.26 -20.63 0.90
CA HIS A 169 -0.51 -19.63 0.14
C HIS A 169 0.34 -18.42 -0.27
N ARG A 170 1.67 -18.62 -0.44
CA ARG A 170 2.60 -17.60 -0.91
C ARG A 170 2.99 -17.88 -2.36
N TYR A 171 2.69 -16.96 -3.25
CA TYR A 171 2.77 -17.22 -4.68
C TYR A 171 3.59 -16.17 -5.43
N ALA A 172 4.04 -16.53 -6.63
CA ALA A 172 4.57 -15.58 -7.62
C ALA A 172 4.09 -15.92 -9.02
N LEU A 173 4.00 -14.92 -9.89
CA LEU A 173 3.84 -15.13 -11.32
C LEU A 173 5.19 -15.52 -11.96
N PRO A 174 5.20 -16.23 -13.12
CA PRO A 174 6.43 -16.80 -13.69
C PRO A 174 7.56 -15.82 -13.98
N HIS A 175 7.24 -14.56 -14.26
CA HIS A 175 8.21 -13.51 -14.58
C HIS A 175 8.53 -12.60 -13.41
N SER A 176 7.95 -12.85 -12.24
CA SER A 176 8.21 -12.05 -11.03
C SER A 176 9.67 -12.15 -10.58
N ARG A 177 10.10 -11.11 -9.88
CA ARG A 177 11.42 -11.04 -9.23
C ARG A 177 11.23 -10.82 -7.74
N VAL A 178 12.04 -11.49 -6.98
CA VAL A 178 12.14 -11.30 -5.53
C VAL A 178 13.57 -10.87 -5.20
N MET A 179 13.73 -9.91 -4.29
CA MET A 179 15.04 -9.47 -3.85
C MET A 179 15.05 -9.29 -2.34
N ILE A 180 16.02 -9.89 -1.69
CA ILE A 180 16.27 -9.71 -0.27
C ILE A 180 17.62 -9.01 -0.06
N HIS A 181 17.68 -8.15 0.92
CA HIS A 181 18.90 -7.49 1.36
C HIS A 181 18.75 -6.94 2.79
N GLN A 182 19.87 -6.55 3.41
CA GLN A 182 19.85 -5.89 4.72
C GLN A 182 19.22 -4.48 4.64
N PRO A 183 18.63 -3.97 5.75
CA PRO A 183 18.07 -2.63 5.78
C PRO A 183 19.16 -1.58 5.48
N MET A 184 18.78 -0.58 4.71
CA MET A 184 19.59 0.62 4.49
C MET A 184 19.19 1.69 5.50
N GLY A 185 20.16 2.37 6.05
CA GLY A 185 19.93 3.46 6.97
C GLY A 185 21.13 4.40 7.02
N GLY A 186 20.96 5.51 7.69
CA GLY A 186 22.03 6.48 7.92
C GLY A 186 21.68 7.37 9.11
N ALA A 187 22.71 7.87 9.78
CA ALA A 187 22.55 8.75 10.93
C ALA A 187 23.33 10.04 10.74
N ARG A 188 22.80 11.13 11.28
CA ARG A 188 23.44 12.44 11.31
C ARG A 188 23.16 13.10 12.65
N GLY A 189 24.21 13.58 13.33
CA GLY A 189 24.06 14.23 14.63
C GLY A 189 25.32 14.12 15.47
N GLN A 190 25.17 14.10 16.77
CA GLN A 190 26.27 13.88 17.71
C GLN A 190 26.74 12.42 17.64
N ALA A 191 27.99 12.16 18.03
CA ALA A 191 28.56 10.82 17.98
C ALA A 191 27.70 9.77 18.70
N THR A 192 27.15 10.10 19.86
CA THR A 192 26.28 9.22 20.63
C THR A 192 24.98 8.90 19.87
N ASP A 193 24.35 9.90 19.23
CA ASP A 193 23.11 9.71 18.45
C ASP A 193 23.37 8.79 17.25
N ILE A 194 24.51 8.96 16.58
CA ILE A 194 24.92 8.09 15.46
C ILE A 194 25.07 6.63 15.91
N LEU A 195 25.67 6.40 17.09
CA LEU A 195 25.85 5.05 17.65
C LEU A 195 24.50 4.42 18.03
N ILE A 196 23.57 5.19 18.58
CA ILE A 196 22.21 4.71 18.90
C ILE A 196 21.50 4.28 17.62
N GLU A 197 21.53 5.09 16.57
CA GLU A 197 20.89 4.78 15.30
C GLU A 197 21.52 3.56 14.61
N ALA A 198 22.87 3.46 14.64
CA ALA A 198 23.57 2.29 14.10
C ALA A 198 23.16 1.00 14.81
N GLU A 199 22.95 1.03 16.13
CA GLU A 199 22.48 -0.15 16.87
C GLU A 199 21.02 -0.48 16.52
N GLN A 200 20.15 0.51 16.31
CA GLN A 200 18.77 0.28 15.84
C GLN A 200 18.74 -0.38 14.45
N ILE A 201 19.57 0.09 13.51
CA ILE A 201 19.69 -0.53 12.17
C ILE A 201 20.12 -1.99 12.30
N LYS A 202 21.04 -2.30 13.19
CA LYS A 202 21.53 -3.67 13.44
C LYS A 202 20.42 -4.55 14.05
N ILE A 203 19.64 -4.02 14.98
CA ILE A 203 18.48 -4.72 15.55
C ILE A 203 17.49 -5.05 14.43
N LEU A 204 17.11 -4.07 13.61
CA LEU A 204 16.22 -4.27 12.46
C LEU A 204 16.78 -5.31 11.47
N LYS A 205 18.08 -5.28 11.17
CA LYS A 205 18.71 -6.31 10.32
C LYS A 205 18.45 -7.71 10.86
N ASN A 206 18.70 -7.92 12.15
CA ASN A 206 18.51 -9.23 12.77
C ASN A 206 17.03 -9.64 12.80
N GLU A 207 16.12 -8.71 13.05
CA GLU A 207 14.68 -8.95 13.08
C GLU A 207 14.16 -9.35 11.70
N LEU A 208 14.46 -8.58 10.66
CA LEU A 208 14.00 -8.86 9.29
C LEU A 208 14.61 -10.16 8.73
N CYS A 209 15.91 -10.41 8.99
CA CYS A 209 16.53 -11.68 8.63
C CYS A 209 15.94 -12.84 9.43
N GLY A 210 15.56 -12.63 10.68
CA GLY A 210 14.86 -13.61 11.53
C GLY A 210 13.51 -13.99 10.93
N ILE A 211 12.69 -13.01 10.53
CA ILE A 211 11.42 -13.25 9.85
C ILE A 211 11.63 -14.06 8.55
N LEU A 212 12.59 -13.65 7.72
CA LEU A 212 12.92 -14.37 6.48
C LEU A 212 13.38 -15.80 6.75
N ALA A 213 14.18 -16.04 7.78
CA ALA A 213 14.64 -17.37 8.15
C ALA A 213 13.51 -18.28 8.61
N GLU A 214 12.63 -17.75 9.46
CA GLU A 214 11.44 -18.47 9.95
C GLU A 214 10.49 -18.83 8.83
N THR A 215 10.14 -17.86 7.99
CA THR A 215 9.14 -18.03 6.93
C THR A 215 9.65 -18.90 5.78
N SER A 216 10.93 -18.78 5.41
CA SER A 216 11.54 -19.57 4.34
C SER A 216 12.01 -20.95 4.78
N GLY A 217 12.28 -21.14 6.08
CA GLY A 217 12.89 -22.36 6.62
C GLY A 217 14.39 -22.45 6.36
N GLN A 218 15.06 -21.36 5.94
CA GLN A 218 16.50 -21.31 5.78
C GLN A 218 17.19 -21.07 7.13
N PRO A 219 18.43 -21.59 7.32
CA PRO A 219 19.24 -21.24 8.48
C PRO A 219 19.48 -19.72 8.53
N ILE A 220 19.41 -19.14 9.74
CA ILE A 220 19.59 -17.69 9.94
C ILE A 220 20.94 -17.18 9.42
N GLU A 221 22.01 -17.99 9.57
CA GLU A 221 23.36 -17.66 9.11
C GLU A 221 23.38 -17.49 7.58
N LYS A 222 22.66 -18.36 6.86
CA LYS A 222 22.54 -18.28 5.41
C LYS A 222 21.75 -17.04 4.99
N VAL A 223 20.66 -16.74 5.66
CA VAL A 223 19.85 -15.53 5.36
C VAL A 223 20.66 -14.26 5.61
N LEU A 224 21.41 -14.20 6.71
CA LEU A 224 22.30 -13.06 7.01
C LEU A 224 23.40 -12.87 5.95
N GLU A 225 23.97 -13.97 5.42
CA GLU A 225 24.95 -13.94 4.33
C GLU A 225 24.30 -13.47 3.02
N ASP A 226 23.17 -14.05 2.63
CA ASP A 226 22.46 -13.72 1.39
C ASP A 226 21.92 -12.27 1.40
N CYS A 227 21.54 -11.75 2.57
CA CYS A 227 21.07 -10.37 2.73
C CYS A 227 22.19 -9.33 2.80
N GLU A 228 23.47 -9.72 2.79
CA GLU A 228 24.59 -8.76 2.90
C GLU A 228 24.67 -7.82 1.68
N ARG A 229 24.18 -8.28 0.52
CA ARG A 229 24.01 -7.51 -0.71
C ARG A 229 22.68 -7.89 -1.37
N ASP A 230 22.28 -7.14 -2.40
CA ASP A 230 21.07 -7.43 -3.15
C ASP A 230 21.08 -8.84 -3.73
N HIS A 231 20.30 -9.72 -3.15
CA HIS A 231 20.16 -11.11 -3.57
C HIS A 231 18.87 -11.27 -4.40
N TRP A 232 19.01 -11.19 -5.73
CA TRP A 232 17.92 -11.29 -6.67
C TRP A 232 17.59 -12.73 -7.03
N MET A 233 16.30 -13.06 -7.03
CA MET A 233 15.76 -14.37 -7.36
C MET A 233 14.67 -14.26 -8.42
N ILE A 234 14.68 -15.15 -9.39
CA ILE A 234 13.52 -15.44 -10.22
C ILE A 234 12.49 -16.24 -9.41
N ALA A 235 11.25 -16.34 -9.90
CA ALA A 235 10.18 -17.04 -9.18
C ALA A 235 10.55 -18.51 -8.80
N ALA A 236 11.31 -19.21 -9.66
CA ALA A 236 11.75 -20.58 -9.37
C ALA A 236 12.76 -20.65 -8.21
N GLU A 237 13.72 -19.71 -8.18
CA GLU A 237 14.71 -19.61 -7.12
C GLU A 237 14.07 -19.17 -5.79
N ALA A 238 13.11 -18.22 -5.84
CA ALA A 238 12.35 -17.80 -4.65
C ALA A 238 11.52 -18.96 -4.05
N LYS A 239 10.99 -19.86 -4.89
CA LYS A 239 10.33 -21.08 -4.44
C LYS A 239 11.32 -22.07 -3.81
N GLU A 240 12.47 -22.28 -4.43
CA GLU A 240 13.51 -23.17 -3.89
C GLU A 240 14.09 -22.62 -2.58
N TYR A 241 14.22 -21.30 -2.48
CA TYR A 241 14.64 -20.62 -1.26
C TYR A 241 13.61 -20.75 -0.12
N GLY A 242 12.32 -20.85 -0.46
CA GLY A 242 11.21 -20.98 0.50
C GLY A 242 10.49 -19.67 0.80
N ILE A 243 10.79 -18.58 0.07
CA ILE A 243 10.06 -17.30 0.22
C ILE A 243 8.64 -17.43 -0.29
N ILE A 244 8.41 -18.24 -1.33
CA ILE A 244 7.09 -18.58 -1.86
C ILE A 244 6.88 -20.07 -1.86
N ASP A 245 5.62 -20.49 -1.89
CA ASP A 245 5.22 -21.88 -1.89
C ASP A 245 4.99 -22.43 -3.30
N ASP A 246 4.46 -21.62 -4.23
CA ASP A 246 4.25 -22.05 -5.62
C ASP A 246 4.26 -20.90 -6.64
N ILE A 247 4.37 -21.30 -7.92
CA ILE A 247 4.34 -20.38 -9.07
C ILE A 247 3.01 -20.56 -9.80
N ILE A 248 2.20 -19.52 -9.82
CA ILE A 248 0.90 -19.54 -10.49
C ILE A 248 1.10 -19.52 -12.01
N LYS A 249 0.73 -20.61 -12.67
CA LYS A 249 0.72 -20.73 -14.13
C LYS A 249 -0.71 -20.58 -14.67
N LYS A 250 -0.82 -20.14 -15.93
CA LYS A 250 -2.12 -20.08 -16.61
C LYS A 250 -2.87 -21.40 -16.46
N LYS A 251 -4.11 -21.34 -15.97
CA LYS A 251 -5.02 -22.49 -16.04
C LYS A 251 -5.19 -22.86 -17.53
N LYS A 252 -4.97 -24.12 -17.83
CA LYS A 252 -5.24 -24.68 -19.18
C LYS A 252 -6.73 -24.82 -19.38
#